data_7b18edfcdf2218b31c05e265e751cdde
#
_entry.id   7b18edfcdf2218b31c05e265e751cdde
#
_cell.length_a   1.000
_cell.length_b   1.000
_cell.length_c   1.000
_cell.angle_alpha   90.00
_cell.angle_beta   90.00
_cell.angle_gamma   90.00
#
_symmetry.space_group_name_H-M   'P 1'
#
loop_
_entity.id
_entity.type
_entity.pdbx_description
1 polymer ?
#
loop_
_entity_poly.entity_id
_entity_poly.type
_entity_poly.pdbx_seq_one_letter_code
_entity_poly.pdbx_strand_id
1 'polypeptide(L)'
;MSCVLLLAACGGSNITPRDAAYEPMPQEPSPVDTGGDNGDTTTVVDGARCAVVIEQHPQEGAQPYAVHVPCTSQTNYQTVPPSSGDHFQCWPEYRVFDVPVPWGNLMHGMEHGAVVIVYNCGGAGQECLDEVARAQAFIPNLPLDPTCGASRRVILAPDPTLPVRWAASAWTWTLQADCFDETAFAQFYVDHVGKTYEDLCGGGYPYANLCDGVLCN
;
A
#
# COMPACT_ATOMS: atom_id res chain seq x y z
N MET A 1 -36.83 35.54 46.73
CA MET A 1 -36.68 34.12 46.35
C MET A 1 -35.22 33.89 45.99
N SER A 2 -34.48 33.33 46.92
CA SER A 2 -33.01 33.08 46.77
C SER A 2 -32.78 31.74 46.06
N CYS A 3 -31.99 31.76 44.99
CA CYS A 3 -31.54 30.57 44.33
C CYS A 3 -30.12 30.20 44.83
N VAL A 4 -30.01 29.03 45.47
CA VAL A 4 -28.78 28.50 46.05
C VAL A 4 -28.01 27.79 44.95
N LEU A 5 -26.76 28.21 44.72
CA LEU A 5 -25.82 27.56 43.81
C LEU A 5 -25.11 26.41 44.58
N LEU A 6 -25.31 25.15 44.13
CA LEU A 6 -24.48 24.01 44.58
C LEU A 6 -23.27 23.90 43.71
N LEU A 7 -22.07 24.08 44.26
CA LEU A 7 -20.82 23.72 43.69
C LEU A 7 -20.52 22.25 43.95
N ALA A 8 -20.47 21.40 42.92
CA ALA A 8 -19.95 20.06 42.98
C ALA A 8 -18.45 20.07 42.69
N ALA A 9 -17.66 19.67 43.68
CA ALA A 9 -16.21 19.48 43.55
C ALA A 9 -15.93 18.14 42.86
N CYS A 10 -15.34 18.15 41.67
CA CYS A 10 -14.76 16.96 41.04
C CYS A 10 -13.37 16.71 41.59
N GLY A 11 -13.22 15.65 42.38
CA GLY A 11 -11.92 15.15 42.83
C GLY A 11 -11.09 14.62 41.67
N GLY A 12 -9.94 15.23 41.41
CA GLY A 12 -8.97 14.75 40.45
C GLY A 12 -8.20 13.56 41.04
N SER A 13 -8.32 12.40 40.39
CA SER A 13 -7.43 11.25 40.64
C SER A 13 -6.15 11.43 39.85
N ASN A 14 -5.06 11.67 40.53
CA ASN A 14 -3.71 11.62 39.99
C ASN A 14 -3.37 10.19 39.60
N ILE A 15 -3.43 9.86 38.30
CA ILE A 15 -2.85 8.63 37.78
C ILE A 15 -1.41 8.97 37.37
N THR A 16 -0.46 8.49 38.15
CA THR A 16 0.96 8.50 37.80
C THR A 16 1.18 7.52 36.63
N PRO A 17 1.92 7.91 35.58
CA PRO A 17 2.33 6.95 34.54
C PRO A 17 3.24 5.89 35.19
N ARG A 18 2.86 4.62 35.10
CA ARG A 18 3.77 3.52 35.35
C ARG A 18 4.78 3.49 34.21
N ASP A 19 6.04 3.62 34.52
CA ASP A 19 7.16 3.33 33.65
C ASP A 19 7.07 1.85 33.24
N ALA A 20 6.50 1.59 32.08
CA ALA A 20 6.63 0.30 31.42
C ALA A 20 8.06 0.22 30.89
N ALA A 21 8.91 -0.55 31.56
CA ALA A 21 10.24 -0.87 31.07
C ALA A 21 10.09 -1.50 29.67
N TYR A 22 10.62 -0.82 28.68
CA TYR A 22 10.75 -1.35 27.31
C TYR A 22 11.79 -2.47 27.35
N GLU A 23 11.36 -3.72 27.25
CA GLU A 23 12.27 -4.82 26.97
C GLU A 23 12.62 -4.79 25.47
N PRO A 24 13.91 -4.68 25.09
CA PRO A 24 14.29 -4.75 23.69
C PRO A 24 13.99 -6.14 23.15
N MET A 25 13.26 -6.19 22.03
CA MET A 25 13.05 -7.43 21.29
C MET A 25 14.39 -8.06 20.89
N PRO A 26 14.49 -9.39 20.81
CA PRO A 26 15.68 -10.05 20.31
C PRO A 26 16.06 -9.52 18.94
N GLN A 27 17.30 -9.11 18.75
CA GLN A 27 17.82 -8.71 17.45
C GLN A 27 17.84 -9.95 16.55
N GLU A 28 17.08 -9.90 15.47
CA GLU A 28 17.18 -10.87 14.40
C GLU A 28 18.57 -10.79 13.73
N PRO A 29 19.12 -11.92 13.26
CA PRO A 29 20.43 -11.93 12.61
C PRO A 29 20.40 -11.05 11.36
N SER A 30 21.40 -10.18 11.24
CA SER A 30 21.60 -9.33 10.08
C SER A 30 21.69 -10.16 8.80
N PRO A 31 21.10 -9.71 7.67
CA PRO A 31 21.19 -10.41 6.39
C PRO A 31 22.66 -10.55 5.97
N VAL A 32 23.02 -11.74 5.52
CA VAL A 32 24.36 -12.02 4.95
C VAL A 32 24.40 -11.37 3.57
N ASP A 33 25.20 -10.32 3.45
CA ASP A 33 25.52 -9.67 2.18
C ASP A 33 26.35 -10.64 1.31
N THR A 34 25.71 -11.22 0.29
CA THR A 34 26.41 -11.92 -0.79
C THR A 34 26.63 -10.93 -1.93
N GLY A 35 27.74 -10.18 -1.84
CA GLY A 35 28.13 -9.17 -2.80
C GLY A 35 28.16 -9.68 -4.25
N GLY A 36 27.37 -9.03 -5.09
CA GLY A 36 27.41 -9.07 -6.54
C GLY A 36 27.11 -7.67 -7.05
N ASP A 37 28.17 -6.97 -7.39
CA ASP A 37 28.18 -5.61 -7.93
C ASP A 37 27.57 -5.58 -9.34
N ASN A 38 26.31 -5.16 -9.43
CA ASN A 38 25.66 -4.62 -10.63
C ASN A 38 24.28 -4.09 -10.23
N GLY A 39 24.15 -2.87 -9.73
CA GLY A 39 23.00 -1.97 -9.73
C GLY A 39 21.55 -2.49 -9.59
N ASP A 40 21.34 -3.78 -9.40
CA ASP A 40 20.07 -4.45 -9.26
C ASP A 40 19.86 -4.82 -7.77
N THR A 41 19.04 -4.06 -7.10
CA THR A 41 18.73 -4.27 -5.68
C THR A 41 17.58 -5.27 -5.56
N THR A 42 17.81 -6.53 -5.96
CA THR A 42 16.88 -7.62 -5.70
C THR A 42 17.09 -8.14 -4.29
N THR A 43 16.18 -7.88 -3.38
CA THR A 43 16.23 -8.44 -2.02
C THR A 43 15.32 -9.67 -1.97
N VAL A 44 15.93 -10.85 -1.78
CA VAL A 44 15.19 -12.09 -1.47
C VAL A 44 15.09 -12.20 0.05
N VAL A 45 13.88 -12.21 0.59
CA VAL A 45 13.65 -12.39 2.03
C VAL A 45 13.74 -13.89 2.34
N ASP A 46 14.90 -14.32 2.86
CA ASP A 46 15.13 -15.71 3.26
C ASP A 46 14.39 -16.01 4.58
N GLY A 47 13.59 -17.08 4.59
CA GLY A 47 12.78 -17.51 5.75
C GLY A 47 11.29 -17.21 5.62
N ALA A 48 10.85 -16.52 4.58
CA ALA A 48 9.44 -16.37 4.24
C ALA A 48 8.82 -17.74 3.88
N ARG A 49 7.53 -17.93 4.23
CA ARG A 49 6.73 -19.08 3.75
C ARG A 49 6.59 -19.07 2.23
N CYS A 50 6.74 -17.91 1.62
CA CYS A 50 6.56 -17.61 0.22
C CYS A 50 7.89 -17.17 -0.39
N ALA A 51 8.10 -17.48 -1.66
CA ALA A 51 9.15 -16.81 -2.43
C ALA A 51 8.71 -15.36 -2.66
N VAL A 52 9.50 -14.41 -2.17
CA VAL A 52 9.24 -12.97 -2.28
C VAL A 52 10.41 -12.31 -2.97
N VAL A 53 10.11 -11.48 -3.98
CA VAL A 53 11.10 -10.66 -4.70
C VAL A 53 10.66 -9.20 -4.60
N ILE A 54 11.56 -8.32 -4.16
CA ILE A 54 11.32 -6.87 -4.07
C ILE A 54 12.35 -6.18 -4.96
N GLU A 55 11.88 -5.29 -5.83
CA GLU A 55 12.72 -4.60 -6.81
C GLU A 55 12.42 -3.11 -6.86
N GLN A 56 13.46 -2.30 -7.03
CA GLN A 56 13.36 -0.89 -7.38
C GLN A 56 13.55 -0.72 -8.89
N HIS A 57 12.71 0.13 -9.48
CA HIS A 57 12.71 0.39 -10.92
C HIS A 57 12.97 1.87 -11.24
N PRO A 58 13.52 2.19 -12.40
CA PRO A 58 13.55 3.55 -12.91
C PRO A 58 12.12 4.09 -13.07
N GLN A 59 11.91 5.38 -12.85
CA GLN A 59 10.63 6.01 -13.15
C GLN A 59 10.35 5.95 -14.65
N GLU A 60 9.14 5.52 -15.00
CA GLU A 60 8.61 5.47 -16.36
C GLU A 60 7.75 6.71 -16.68
N GLY A 61 7.33 6.84 -17.94
CA GLY A 61 6.49 7.93 -18.43
C GLY A 61 7.25 9.21 -18.76
N ALA A 62 6.53 10.31 -18.86
CA ALA A 62 7.11 11.62 -19.16
C ALA A 62 8.06 12.08 -18.04
N GLN A 63 9.19 12.67 -18.44
CA GLN A 63 10.22 13.14 -17.53
C GLN A 63 10.14 14.65 -17.34
N PRO A 64 10.45 15.20 -16.15
CA PRO A 64 10.91 14.52 -14.92
C PRO A 64 9.78 13.92 -14.07
N TYR A 65 8.52 14.15 -14.41
CA TYR A 65 7.34 13.68 -13.70
C TYR A 65 6.39 12.99 -14.70
N ALA A 66 5.69 11.95 -14.26
CA ALA A 66 4.60 11.36 -15.01
C ALA A 66 3.49 12.39 -15.28
N VAL A 67 2.68 12.17 -16.29
CA VAL A 67 1.60 13.09 -16.66
C VAL A 67 0.24 12.42 -16.61
N HIS A 68 -0.78 13.21 -16.34
CA HIS A 68 -2.16 12.77 -16.46
C HIS A 68 -2.55 12.60 -17.93
N VAL A 69 -3.12 11.45 -18.24
CA VAL A 69 -3.66 11.13 -19.55
C VAL A 69 -5.15 10.77 -19.44
N PRO A 70 -5.96 10.99 -20.49
CA PRO A 70 -7.35 10.57 -20.49
C PRO A 70 -7.50 9.06 -20.24
N CYS A 71 -8.58 8.62 -19.59
CA CYS A 71 -8.90 7.21 -19.38
C CYS A 71 -9.03 6.37 -20.66
N THR A 72 -9.20 7.00 -21.79
CA THR A 72 -9.22 6.37 -23.12
C THR A 72 -7.82 6.11 -23.68
N SER A 73 -6.78 6.65 -23.01
CA SER A 73 -5.39 6.47 -23.44
C SER A 73 -4.91 5.07 -23.11
N GLN A 74 -4.09 4.52 -23.99
CA GLN A 74 -3.36 3.29 -23.71
C GLN A 74 -2.14 3.63 -22.87
N THR A 75 -2.07 3.06 -21.66
CA THR A 75 -0.89 3.12 -20.80
C THR A 75 -0.03 1.88 -21.04
N ASN A 76 1.27 2.07 -21.24
CA ASN A 76 2.22 0.99 -21.51
C ASN A 76 3.29 1.02 -20.41
N TYR A 77 3.10 0.22 -19.38
CA TYR A 77 4.05 0.06 -18.28
C TYR A 77 5.04 -1.05 -18.59
N GLN A 78 6.30 -0.88 -18.18
CA GLN A 78 7.36 -1.85 -18.44
C GLN A 78 7.56 -2.82 -17.27
N THR A 79 7.12 -2.43 -16.06
CA THR A 79 7.20 -3.28 -14.87
C THR A 79 5.93 -4.10 -14.67
N VAL A 80 6.06 -5.24 -14.00
CA VAL A 80 4.95 -6.10 -13.61
C VAL A 80 5.11 -6.48 -12.13
N PRO A 81 4.20 -6.01 -11.24
CA PRO A 81 3.13 -5.05 -11.53
C PRO A 81 3.65 -3.67 -11.96
N PRO A 82 2.83 -2.85 -12.62
CA PRO A 82 3.20 -1.47 -12.90
C PRO A 82 3.57 -0.68 -11.64
N SER A 83 4.64 0.13 -11.69
CA SER A 83 5.14 0.84 -10.50
C SER A 83 5.38 2.33 -10.69
N SER A 84 5.38 2.83 -11.93
CA SER A 84 5.45 4.26 -12.24
C SER A 84 4.99 4.51 -13.68
N GLY A 85 4.76 5.76 -14.06
CA GLY A 85 4.41 6.15 -15.43
C GLY A 85 3.20 7.04 -15.54
N ASP A 86 2.88 7.39 -16.79
CA ASP A 86 1.72 8.24 -17.11
C ASP A 86 0.42 7.54 -16.71
N HIS A 87 -0.53 8.30 -16.14
CA HIS A 87 -1.69 7.73 -15.47
C HIS A 87 -2.96 8.58 -15.66
N PHE A 88 -4.10 8.03 -15.22
CA PHE A 88 -5.39 8.70 -15.35
C PHE A 88 -5.58 9.77 -14.26
N GLN A 89 -6.47 10.73 -14.51
CA GLN A 89 -6.65 11.88 -13.63
C GLN A 89 -7.29 11.58 -12.27
N CYS A 90 -8.00 10.45 -12.12
CA CYS A 90 -8.59 10.07 -10.86
C CYS A 90 -7.90 8.85 -10.26
N TRP A 91 -7.67 8.87 -8.96
CA TRP A 91 -7.22 7.70 -8.19
C TRP A 91 -8.35 7.13 -7.36
N PRO A 92 -8.36 5.81 -7.08
CA PRO A 92 -9.42 5.16 -6.32
C PRO A 92 -9.30 5.45 -4.82
N GLU A 93 -10.42 5.31 -4.10
CA GLU A 93 -10.43 5.25 -2.65
C GLU A 93 -9.46 4.18 -2.13
N TYR A 94 -8.81 4.42 -0.99
CA TYR A 94 -7.93 3.46 -0.33
C TYR A 94 -8.75 2.42 0.40
N ARG A 95 -9.03 1.31 -0.26
CA ARG A 95 -9.88 0.22 0.25
C ARG A 95 -9.65 -1.09 -0.48
N VAL A 96 -10.39 -2.12 -0.05
CA VAL A 96 -10.50 -3.39 -0.75
C VAL A 96 -11.52 -3.28 -1.88
N PHE A 97 -11.16 -3.77 -3.06
CA PHE A 97 -12.03 -3.93 -4.23
C PHE A 97 -12.22 -5.41 -4.52
N ASP A 98 -13.41 -5.78 -4.95
CA ASP A 98 -13.79 -7.11 -5.41
C ASP A 98 -13.75 -7.26 -6.94
N VAL A 99 -13.41 -6.19 -7.63
CA VAL A 99 -13.27 -6.09 -9.09
C VAL A 99 -11.91 -5.51 -9.45
N PRO A 100 -11.37 -5.82 -10.63
CA PRO A 100 -10.15 -5.19 -11.13
C PRO A 100 -10.29 -3.67 -11.22
N VAL A 101 -9.26 -2.96 -10.76
CA VAL A 101 -9.14 -1.51 -10.91
C VAL A 101 -8.13 -1.22 -12.02
N PRO A 102 -8.42 -0.33 -12.98
CA PRO A 102 -7.47 -0.01 -14.04
C PRO A 102 -6.15 0.51 -13.50
N TRP A 103 -5.03 0.02 -14.05
CA TRP A 103 -3.70 0.41 -13.58
C TRP A 103 -3.42 1.91 -13.71
N GLY A 104 -4.00 2.60 -14.70
CA GLY A 104 -3.89 4.05 -14.80
C GLY A 104 -4.47 4.79 -13.59
N ASN A 105 -5.53 4.27 -12.94
CA ASN A 105 -6.08 4.83 -11.71
C ASN A 105 -5.25 4.41 -10.49
N LEU A 106 -4.81 3.15 -10.41
CA LEU A 106 -3.94 2.67 -9.33
C LEU A 106 -2.62 3.43 -9.29
N MET A 107 -2.05 3.71 -10.48
CA MET A 107 -0.81 4.47 -10.64
C MET A 107 -0.91 5.87 -10.03
N HIS A 108 -2.00 6.59 -10.28
CA HIS A 108 -2.24 7.90 -9.68
C HIS A 108 -2.32 7.82 -8.14
N GLY A 109 -2.95 6.77 -7.60
CA GLY A 109 -2.93 6.52 -6.16
C GLY A 109 -1.51 6.33 -5.61
N MET A 110 -0.63 5.64 -6.36
CA MET A 110 0.78 5.47 -5.97
C MET A 110 1.58 6.77 -6.09
N GLU A 111 1.30 7.62 -7.08
CA GLU A 111 1.87 8.97 -7.16
C GLU A 111 1.57 9.78 -5.90
N HIS A 112 0.37 9.59 -5.31
CA HIS A 112 -0.01 10.20 -4.04
C HIS A 112 0.36 9.36 -2.80
N GLY A 113 1.26 8.40 -2.95
CA GLY A 113 1.85 7.65 -1.85
C GLY A 113 1.10 6.40 -1.39
N ALA A 114 0.17 5.89 -2.19
CA ALA A 114 -0.47 4.62 -1.87
C ALA A 114 0.45 3.41 -2.13
N VAL A 115 0.20 2.34 -1.40
CA VAL A 115 0.66 0.99 -1.73
C VAL A 115 -0.52 0.21 -2.30
N VAL A 116 -0.32 -0.36 -3.47
CA VAL A 116 -1.30 -1.19 -4.17
C VAL A 116 -0.91 -2.64 -3.97
N ILE A 117 -1.83 -3.45 -3.46
CA ILE A 117 -1.68 -4.91 -3.34
C ILE A 117 -2.64 -5.54 -4.35
N VAL A 118 -2.14 -6.42 -5.19
CA VAL A 118 -2.93 -7.11 -6.20
C VAL A 118 -2.73 -8.62 -6.12
N TYR A 119 -3.76 -9.37 -6.55
CA TYR A 119 -3.73 -10.82 -6.56
C TYR A 119 -4.37 -11.41 -7.81
N ASN A 120 -3.87 -12.57 -8.21
CA ASN A 120 -4.45 -13.39 -9.27
C ASN A 120 -4.73 -14.82 -8.76
N CYS A 121 -6.01 -15.11 -8.53
CA CYS A 121 -6.45 -16.45 -8.14
C CYS A 121 -6.76 -17.39 -9.34
N GLY A 122 -6.36 -17.02 -10.54
CA GLY A 122 -6.68 -17.74 -11.78
C GLY A 122 -6.47 -19.26 -11.68
N GLY A 123 -7.51 -19.99 -11.25
CA GLY A 123 -7.50 -21.46 -11.11
C GLY A 123 -6.89 -21.99 -9.81
N ALA A 124 -6.44 -21.15 -8.88
CA ALA A 124 -5.78 -21.56 -7.62
C ALA A 124 -6.75 -22.09 -6.53
N GLY A 125 -8.06 -22.12 -6.80
CA GLY A 125 -9.04 -22.73 -5.90
C GLY A 125 -9.20 -22.03 -4.54
N GLN A 126 -9.64 -22.81 -3.52
CA GLN A 126 -9.96 -22.28 -2.18
C GLN A 126 -8.74 -21.69 -1.45
N GLU A 127 -7.56 -22.23 -1.66
CA GLU A 127 -6.34 -21.74 -1.02
C GLU A 127 -6.10 -20.24 -1.29
N CYS A 128 -6.23 -19.80 -2.55
CA CYS A 128 -6.07 -18.38 -2.87
C CYS A 128 -7.19 -17.52 -2.28
N LEU A 129 -8.43 -18.02 -2.23
CA LEU A 129 -9.53 -17.29 -1.58
C LEU A 129 -9.30 -17.12 -0.08
N ASP A 130 -8.71 -18.11 0.57
CA ASP A 130 -8.32 -18.05 1.99
C ASP A 130 -7.20 -17.04 2.20
N GLU A 131 -6.24 -16.96 1.28
CA GLU A 131 -5.19 -15.90 1.28
C GLU A 131 -5.79 -14.51 1.09
N VAL A 132 -6.74 -14.33 0.17
CA VAL A 132 -7.45 -13.06 -0.03
C VAL A 132 -8.19 -12.64 1.24
N ALA A 133 -8.87 -13.57 1.91
CA ALA A 133 -9.54 -13.29 3.19
C ALA A 133 -8.54 -12.85 4.28
N ARG A 134 -7.35 -13.48 4.35
CA ARG A 134 -6.28 -13.05 5.24
C ARG A 134 -5.75 -11.66 4.89
N ALA A 135 -5.52 -11.37 3.61
CA ALA A 135 -5.09 -10.05 3.15
C ALA A 135 -6.10 -8.94 3.48
N GLN A 136 -7.40 -9.23 3.33
CA GLN A 136 -8.46 -8.31 3.73
C GLN A 136 -8.47 -8.03 5.24
N ALA A 137 -8.26 -9.07 6.06
CA ALA A 137 -8.18 -8.94 7.52
C ALA A 137 -6.86 -8.28 7.98
N PHE A 138 -5.81 -8.37 7.20
CA PHE A 138 -4.50 -7.79 7.46
C PHE A 138 -4.47 -6.25 7.32
N ILE A 139 -5.10 -5.69 6.28
CA ILE A 139 -5.07 -4.25 5.97
C ILE A 139 -5.45 -3.37 7.17
N PRO A 140 -6.53 -3.64 7.94
CA PRO A 140 -6.87 -2.84 9.11
C PRO A 140 -5.83 -2.85 10.24
N ASN A 141 -4.89 -3.81 10.23
CA ASN A 141 -3.83 -3.94 11.23
C ASN A 141 -2.52 -3.25 10.82
N LEU A 142 -2.39 -2.82 9.57
CA LEU A 142 -1.25 -2.01 9.14
C LEU A 142 -1.15 -0.72 9.97
N PRO A 143 0.04 -0.17 10.18
CA PRO A 143 0.18 1.13 10.83
C PRO A 143 -0.53 2.21 10.02
N LEU A 144 -0.94 3.28 10.71
CA LEU A 144 -1.45 4.47 10.04
C LEU A 144 -0.30 5.12 9.25
N ASP A 145 -0.67 5.75 8.15
CA ASP A 145 0.27 6.53 7.35
C ASP A 145 0.95 7.61 8.20
N PRO A 146 2.28 7.70 8.20
CA PRO A 146 3.01 8.64 9.03
C PRO A 146 2.77 10.11 8.65
N THR A 147 2.44 10.39 7.39
CA THR A 147 2.14 11.75 6.90
C THR A 147 0.67 12.08 7.06
N CYS A 148 -0.21 11.15 6.67
CA CYS A 148 -1.66 11.42 6.58
C CYS A 148 -2.45 10.99 7.84
N GLY A 149 -1.82 10.32 8.78
CA GLY A 149 -2.26 10.10 10.17
C GLY A 149 -3.62 9.43 10.41
N ALA A 150 -4.61 9.65 9.56
CA ALA A 150 -5.98 9.17 9.73
C ALA A 150 -6.35 8.02 8.78
N SER A 151 -5.48 7.66 7.85
CA SER A 151 -5.75 6.64 6.82
C SER A 151 -4.60 5.65 6.70
N ARG A 152 -4.89 4.55 6.05
CA ARG A 152 -3.90 3.62 5.49
C ARG A 152 -4.03 3.73 3.98
N ARG A 153 -3.05 4.31 3.32
CA ARG A 153 -3.09 4.45 1.86
C ARG A 153 -2.75 3.11 1.20
N VAL A 154 -3.68 2.16 1.34
CA VAL A 154 -3.60 0.81 0.76
C VAL A 154 -4.81 0.53 -0.09
N ILE A 155 -4.56 -0.02 -1.26
CA ILE A 155 -5.56 -0.57 -2.16
C ILE A 155 -5.30 -2.07 -2.29
N LEU A 156 -6.33 -2.90 -2.13
CA LEU A 156 -6.30 -4.33 -2.45
C LEU A 156 -7.30 -4.61 -3.56
N ALA A 157 -6.85 -5.18 -4.67
CA ALA A 157 -7.71 -5.48 -5.81
C ALA A 157 -7.29 -6.78 -6.53
N PRO A 158 -8.24 -7.51 -7.16
CA PRO A 158 -7.88 -8.57 -8.08
C PRO A 158 -7.23 -7.99 -9.36
N ASP A 159 -6.22 -8.68 -9.88
CA ASP A 159 -5.66 -8.45 -11.20
C ASP A 159 -5.50 -9.77 -11.95
N PRO A 160 -6.45 -10.15 -12.81
CA PRO A 160 -6.40 -11.41 -13.53
C PRO A 160 -5.27 -11.49 -14.57
N THR A 161 -4.59 -10.39 -14.85
CA THR A 161 -3.47 -10.33 -15.79
C THR A 161 -2.11 -10.53 -15.14
N LEU A 162 -2.06 -10.52 -13.80
CA LEU A 162 -0.83 -10.70 -13.04
C LEU A 162 -0.23 -12.09 -13.29
N PRO A 163 1.07 -12.21 -13.62
CA PRO A 163 1.73 -13.49 -13.90
C PRO A 163 2.07 -14.29 -12.63
N VAL A 164 2.02 -13.66 -11.46
CA VAL A 164 2.25 -14.25 -10.14
C VAL A 164 0.97 -14.24 -9.32
N ARG A 165 0.94 -15.02 -8.22
CA ARG A 165 -0.27 -15.08 -7.38
C ARG A 165 -0.50 -13.76 -6.62
N TRP A 166 0.55 -13.15 -6.10
CA TRP A 166 0.50 -11.94 -5.31
C TRP A 166 1.54 -10.94 -5.74
N ALA A 167 1.19 -9.67 -5.71
CA ALA A 167 2.16 -8.61 -5.86
C ALA A 167 1.74 -7.37 -5.07
N ALA A 168 2.70 -6.51 -4.78
CA ALA A 168 2.45 -5.15 -4.36
C ALA A 168 3.24 -4.17 -5.22
N SER A 169 2.75 -2.94 -5.28
CA SER A 169 3.39 -1.85 -6.00
C SER A 169 3.29 -0.56 -5.19
N ALA A 170 4.36 0.21 -5.23
CA ALA A 170 4.43 1.59 -4.79
C ALA A 170 5.23 2.37 -5.84
N TRP A 171 5.32 3.69 -5.71
CA TRP A 171 6.02 4.46 -6.74
C TRP A 171 7.47 4.00 -6.92
N THR A 172 7.78 3.48 -8.10
CA THR A 172 9.07 2.88 -8.51
C THR A 172 9.48 1.59 -7.80
N TRP A 173 8.59 0.97 -7.02
CA TRP A 173 8.89 -0.26 -6.31
C TRP A 173 7.85 -1.34 -6.57
N THR A 174 8.30 -2.59 -6.67
CA THR A 174 7.43 -3.76 -6.78
C THR A 174 7.81 -4.83 -5.77
N LEU A 175 6.81 -5.59 -5.34
CA LEU A 175 6.94 -6.87 -4.65
C LEU A 175 6.18 -7.91 -5.44
N GLN A 176 6.78 -9.05 -5.70
CA GLN A 176 6.12 -10.24 -6.26
C GLN A 176 6.25 -11.40 -5.31
N ALA A 177 5.20 -12.22 -5.18
CA ALA A 177 5.18 -13.39 -4.31
C ALA A 177 4.32 -14.52 -4.87
N ASP A 178 4.68 -15.75 -4.54
CA ASP A 178 3.91 -16.95 -4.90
C ASP A 178 2.78 -17.26 -3.90
N CYS A 179 2.77 -16.63 -2.72
CA CYS A 179 1.69 -16.67 -1.75
C CYS A 179 1.63 -15.36 -0.93
N PHE A 180 0.56 -15.16 -0.12
CA PHE A 180 0.43 -13.98 0.71
C PHE A 180 1.24 -14.13 2.01
N ASP A 181 2.37 -13.45 2.11
CA ASP A 181 3.21 -13.33 3.30
C ASP A 181 2.94 -12.01 4.02
N GLU A 182 2.23 -12.05 5.14
CA GLU A 182 1.84 -10.85 5.90
C GLU A 182 3.03 -10.01 6.34
N THR A 183 4.16 -10.65 6.67
CA THR A 183 5.37 -9.93 7.13
C THR A 183 6.00 -9.15 6.00
N ALA A 184 6.17 -9.78 4.83
CA ALA A 184 6.76 -9.13 3.67
C ALA A 184 5.88 -7.98 3.16
N PHE A 185 4.55 -8.17 3.08
CA PHE A 185 3.64 -7.12 2.65
C PHE A 185 3.52 -5.98 3.67
N ALA A 186 3.59 -6.27 4.98
CA ALA A 186 3.63 -5.25 6.02
C ALA A 186 4.89 -4.40 5.92
N GLN A 187 6.04 -5.04 5.76
CA GLN A 187 7.31 -4.35 5.62
C GLN A 187 7.34 -3.50 4.35
N PHE A 188 6.90 -4.05 3.22
CA PHE A 188 6.78 -3.29 1.96
C PHE A 188 5.90 -2.05 2.13
N TYR A 189 4.75 -2.18 2.81
CA TYR A 189 3.90 -1.03 3.11
C TYR A 189 4.63 0.03 3.93
N VAL A 190 5.25 -0.36 5.04
CA VAL A 190 5.97 0.57 5.93
C VAL A 190 7.11 1.28 5.20
N ASP A 191 7.81 0.55 4.33
CA ASP A 191 8.95 1.08 3.61
C ASP A 191 8.57 2.05 2.49
N HIS A 192 7.34 1.93 1.93
CA HIS A 192 7.01 2.65 0.70
C HIS A 192 5.78 3.57 0.79
N VAL A 193 4.92 3.45 1.82
CA VAL A 193 3.77 4.36 1.97
C VAL A 193 4.25 5.82 2.10
N GLY A 194 3.68 6.71 1.30
CA GLY A 194 4.03 8.13 1.28
C GLY A 194 5.41 8.45 0.71
N LYS A 195 6.16 7.47 0.19
CA LYS A 195 7.48 7.69 -0.40
C LYS A 195 7.40 7.90 -1.91
N THR A 196 6.95 9.06 -2.28
CA THR A 196 6.76 9.50 -3.66
C THR A 196 7.06 11.00 -3.78
N TYR A 197 7.11 11.53 -5.00
CA TYR A 197 7.39 12.95 -5.22
C TYR A 197 6.14 13.83 -5.02
N GLU A 198 4.93 13.27 -5.03
CA GLU A 198 3.68 14.00 -4.82
C GLU A 198 2.85 13.36 -3.69
N ASP A 199 3.39 13.41 -2.46
CA ASP A 199 2.76 12.83 -1.27
C ASP A 199 1.54 13.66 -0.82
N LEU A 200 0.32 13.27 -1.29
CA LEU A 200 -0.92 13.96 -1.00
C LEU A 200 -1.88 13.11 -0.15
N CYS A 201 -2.43 13.71 0.90
CA CYS A 201 -3.40 13.08 1.81
C CYS A 201 -4.85 13.12 1.28
N GLY A 202 -5.07 12.92 -0.01
CA GLY A 202 -6.39 12.87 -0.62
C GLY A 202 -7.09 11.52 -0.41
N GLY A 203 -8.42 11.51 -0.37
CA GLY A 203 -9.23 10.30 -0.09
C GLY A 203 -9.51 9.40 -1.30
N GLY A 204 -9.20 9.84 -2.51
CA GLY A 204 -9.55 9.14 -3.75
C GLY A 204 -11.03 9.27 -4.14
N TYR A 205 -11.37 8.66 -5.27
CA TYR A 205 -12.71 8.70 -5.87
C TYR A 205 -13.39 7.32 -5.80
N PRO A 206 -14.73 7.27 -5.63
CA PRO A 206 -15.48 6.04 -5.76
C PRO A 206 -15.21 5.34 -7.10
N TYR A 207 -15.22 4.01 -7.10
CA TYR A 207 -14.93 3.20 -8.30
C TYR A 207 -15.76 3.62 -9.53
N ALA A 208 -17.04 3.91 -9.32
CA ALA A 208 -17.95 4.32 -10.40
C ALA A 208 -17.53 5.63 -11.09
N ASN A 209 -16.68 6.42 -10.46
CA ASN A 209 -16.29 7.76 -10.94
C ASN A 209 -14.85 7.80 -11.47
N LEU A 210 -14.15 6.67 -11.49
CA LEU A 210 -12.72 6.64 -11.85
C LEU A 210 -12.46 7.04 -13.31
N CYS A 211 -13.44 6.78 -14.21
CA CYS A 211 -13.34 7.16 -15.62
C CYS A 211 -14.72 7.55 -16.18
N ASP A 212 -15.51 8.29 -15.42
CA ASP A 212 -16.88 8.69 -15.84
C ASP A 212 -16.91 9.83 -16.85
N GLY A 213 -15.76 10.39 -17.23
CA GLY A 213 -15.64 11.47 -18.19
C GLY A 213 -16.10 12.85 -17.68
N VAL A 214 -16.58 12.93 -16.44
CA VAL A 214 -17.08 14.19 -15.84
C VAL A 214 -16.08 14.75 -14.83
N LEU A 215 -15.55 13.90 -13.97
CA LEU A 215 -14.61 14.31 -12.90
C LEU A 215 -13.15 14.05 -13.24
N CYS A 216 -12.90 13.14 -14.16
CA CYS A 216 -11.58 12.59 -14.41
C CYS A 216 -11.15 12.68 -15.90
N ASN A 217 -11.53 13.73 -16.59
CA ASN A 217 -11.10 14.06 -17.96
C ASN A 217 -10.27 15.34 -18.00
#